data_e234c87234af294b7ac6a87ac8fd9dd3
#
_entry.id   e234c87234af294b7ac6a87ac8fd9dd3
#
_cell.length_a   1.000
_cell.length_b   1.000
_cell.length_c   1.000
_cell.angle_alpha   90.00
_cell.angle_beta   90.00
_cell.angle_gamma   90.00
#
_symmetry.space_group_name_H-M   'P 1'
#
loop_
_entity.id
_entity.type
_entity.pdbx_description
1 polymer ?
#
loop_
_entity_poly.entity_id
_entity_poly.type
_entity_poly.pdbx_seq_one_letter_code
_entity_poly.pdbx_strand_id
1 'polypeptide(L)'
;DRAMDAITTTLPLTSCGSDDDGNDTFDGASILASDGKTLMGNLTGKQTLEEGEYILGGTVIIENGGELTIPAGTTIKATKGFSSYILVAQGGKLYANGTSSQPVTFTSGEATKKAGDWGGIILNGKAPISGAGAEGTNTANAEINNAYKYGGSDRADNSGALTYVNILYAGARNTADIEHNGLTLNGVGNGTKIQNVYVLESADDAIEFFGGTVNVTNLLAVNPDDDMFDFTQGYKGTLSNCYGIWEDGYTSTEEDPRGVEADGNLDGNGVDHVGQSDFIIDGMTIVNNTVGGNTTTGQKNAMDDVIKVRRGSTAT
;
A
#
# COMPACT_ATOMS: atom_id res chain seq x y z
N ASP A 1 18.36 13.70 60.78
CA ASP A 1 19.34 14.65 60.25
C ASP A 1 20.58 13.97 59.70
N ARG A 2 20.62 13.63 58.47
CA ARG A 2 21.83 13.61 57.65
C ARG A 2 21.45 13.28 56.21
N ALA A 3 21.66 14.28 55.38
CA ALA A 3 21.63 14.16 53.94
C ALA A 3 22.71 13.15 53.48
N MET A 4 22.36 12.29 52.54
CA MET A 4 23.31 11.46 51.82
C MET A 4 23.32 11.93 50.38
N ASP A 5 24.42 12.55 49.98
CA ASP A 5 24.76 12.89 48.61
C ASP A 5 24.96 11.64 47.76
N ALA A 6 24.21 11.50 46.70
CA ALA A 6 24.44 10.48 45.69
C ALA A 6 25.41 10.99 44.65
N ILE A 7 26.62 10.46 44.67
CA ILE A 7 27.65 10.69 43.65
C ILE A 7 27.32 9.81 42.45
N THR A 8 26.90 10.41 41.34
CA THR A 8 26.79 9.76 40.04
C THR A 8 28.16 9.79 39.34
N THR A 9 28.85 8.65 39.37
CA THR A 9 30.04 8.43 38.54
C THR A 9 29.63 7.79 37.21
N THR A 10 29.71 8.55 36.14
CA THR A 10 29.64 8.01 34.77
C THR A 10 31.00 7.41 34.42
N LEU A 11 31.07 6.12 34.27
CA LEU A 11 32.20 5.42 33.68
C LEU A 11 31.97 5.29 32.16
N PRO A 12 32.96 5.63 31.33
CA PRO A 12 32.89 5.31 29.91
C PRO A 12 33.19 3.82 29.72
N LEU A 13 32.22 3.08 29.18
CA LEU A 13 32.45 1.73 28.68
C LEU A 13 33.17 1.81 27.33
N THR A 14 34.46 1.66 27.33
CA THR A 14 35.21 1.26 26.14
C THR A 14 35.14 -0.25 26.04
N SER A 15 34.28 -0.76 25.17
CA SER A 15 34.31 -2.14 24.75
C SER A 15 35.10 -2.28 23.46
N CYS A 16 36.30 -2.83 23.57
CA CYS A 16 36.98 -3.51 22.48
C CYS A 16 36.44 -4.95 22.47
N GLY A 17 35.78 -5.33 21.40
CA GLY A 17 35.40 -6.69 21.14
C GLY A 17 34.99 -6.77 19.66
N SER A 18 35.90 -7.24 18.84
CA SER A 18 35.64 -7.67 17.48
C SER A 18 34.99 -9.04 17.55
N ASP A 19 33.66 -9.09 17.39
CA ASP A 19 32.96 -10.28 16.95
C ASP A 19 32.02 -9.82 15.83
N ASP A 20 32.31 -10.31 14.64
CA ASP A 20 31.63 -10.04 13.37
C ASP A 20 30.30 -10.85 13.35
N ASP A 21 29.40 -10.50 14.24
CA ASP A 21 28.00 -10.93 14.14
C ASP A 21 27.27 -9.85 13.35
N GLY A 22 27.03 -10.12 12.05
CA GLY A 22 26.42 -9.22 11.09
C GLY A 22 25.03 -8.73 11.51
N ASN A 23 24.98 -7.88 12.51
CA ASN A 23 23.77 -7.18 12.94
C ASN A 23 23.74 -5.83 12.24
N ASP A 24 23.10 -5.77 11.07
CA ASP A 24 22.87 -4.53 10.36
C ASP A 24 22.09 -3.56 11.26
N THR A 25 22.72 -2.46 11.66
CA THR A 25 22.06 -1.38 12.39
C THR A 25 21.55 -0.36 11.37
N PHE A 26 20.21 -0.35 11.16
CA PHE A 26 19.56 0.64 10.32
C PHE A 26 19.37 1.93 11.15
N ASP A 27 20.22 2.92 10.91
CA ASP A 27 20.21 4.22 11.64
C ASP A 27 19.28 5.27 11.01
N GLY A 28 18.51 4.87 9.99
CA GLY A 28 17.59 5.73 9.24
C GLY A 28 18.24 6.47 8.06
N ALA A 29 19.55 6.42 7.91
CA ALA A 29 20.22 7.01 6.75
C ALA A 29 20.14 6.10 5.51
N SER A 30 20.04 4.79 5.70
CA SER A 30 19.90 3.80 4.64
C SER A 30 19.02 2.65 5.10
N ILE A 31 18.24 2.11 4.16
CA ILE A 31 17.49 0.85 4.31
C ILE A 31 18.19 -0.33 3.62
N LEU A 32 19.35 -0.10 3.04
CA LEU A 32 20.13 -1.13 2.36
C LEU A 32 21.09 -1.77 3.37
N ALA A 33 20.96 -3.07 3.54
CA ALA A 33 21.82 -3.86 4.40
C ALA A 33 23.27 -3.93 3.88
N SER A 34 24.18 -4.42 4.70
CA SER A 34 25.61 -4.55 4.38
C SER A 34 25.91 -5.48 3.19
N ASP A 35 24.97 -6.37 2.87
CA ASP A 35 25.06 -7.25 1.69
C ASP A 35 24.86 -6.50 0.36
N GLY A 36 24.48 -5.21 0.42
CA GLY A 36 24.21 -4.38 -0.75
C GLY A 36 22.96 -4.78 -1.55
N LYS A 37 22.08 -5.62 -1.02
CA LYS A 37 20.90 -6.17 -1.71
C LYS A 37 19.63 -6.19 -0.89
N THR A 38 19.71 -6.40 0.42
CA THR A 38 18.54 -6.51 1.28
C THR A 38 18.07 -5.14 1.74
N LEU A 39 16.77 -4.86 1.54
CA LEU A 39 16.09 -3.64 1.95
C LEU A 39 15.22 -3.93 3.18
N MET A 40 15.40 -3.17 4.25
CA MET A 40 14.54 -3.22 5.44
C MET A 40 14.81 -2.02 6.36
N GLY A 41 13.91 -1.79 7.32
CA GLY A 41 14.06 -0.73 8.32
C GLY A 41 13.47 0.62 7.88
N ASN A 42 13.82 1.68 8.60
CA ASN A 42 13.22 3.00 8.47
C ASN A 42 14.17 3.95 7.72
N LEU A 43 13.67 4.64 6.70
CA LEU A 43 14.40 5.66 5.95
C LEU A 43 13.94 7.06 6.36
N THR A 44 14.83 7.85 6.96
CA THR A 44 14.57 9.24 7.36
C THR A 44 15.23 10.27 6.43
N GLY A 45 16.14 9.81 5.58
CA GLY A 45 16.88 10.63 4.60
C GLY A 45 16.49 10.30 3.16
N LYS A 46 17.34 10.72 2.22
CA LYS A 46 17.13 10.45 0.80
C LYS A 46 18.07 9.33 0.36
N GLN A 47 17.48 8.31 -0.26
CA GLN A 47 18.22 7.19 -0.83
C GLN A 47 17.76 6.93 -2.27
N THR A 48 18.72 6.74 -3.16
CA THR A 48 18.50 6.30 -4.54
C THR A 48 19.16 4.94 -4.70
N LEU A 49 18.39 3.96 -5.16
CA LEU A 49 18.95 2.65 -5.53
C LEU A 49 19.55 2.72 -6.93
N GLU A 50 20.52 1.88 -7.18
CA GLU A 50 20.98 1.59 -8.54
C GLU A 50 20.01 0.62 -9.23
N GLU A 51 20.01 0.57 -10.56
CA GLU A 51 19.25 -0.45 -11.28
C GLU A 51 19.77 -1.85 -10.91
N GLY A 52 18.87 -2.77 -10.55
CA GLY A 52 19.26 -4.12 -10.16
C GLY A 52 18.17 -4.93 -9.50
N GLU A 53 18.57 -6.05 -8.92
CA GLU A 53 17.71 -6.91 -8.11
C GLU A 53 17.99 -6.69 -6.63
N TYR A 54 16.90 -6.50 -5.85
CA TYR A 54 16.94 -6.34 -4.40
C TYR A 54 16.00 -7.33 -3.72
N ILE A 55 16.23 -7.56 -2.44
CA ILE A 55 15.36 -8.37 -1.57
C ILE A 55 14.68 -7.43 -0.58
N LEU A 56 13.36 -7.43 -0.54
CA LEU A 56 12.62 -6.82 0.57
C LEU A 56 12.65 -7.84 1.71
N GLY A 57 13.61 -7.68 2.64
CA GLY A 57 13.86 -8.63 3.73
C GLY A 57 12.93 -8.51 4.92
N GLY A 58 12.02 -7.54 4.89
CA GLY A 58 11.06 -7.25 5.94
C GLY A 58 10.35 -5.93 5.68
N THR A 59 9.89 -5.26 6.74
CA THR A 59 9.23 -3.96 6.63
C THR A 59 10.21 -2.86 6.25
N VAL A 60 9.87 -2.06 5.24
CA VAL A 60 10.50 -0.80 4.91
C VAL A 60 9.52 0.33 5.20
N ILE A 61 9.92 1.27 6.04
CA ILE A 61 9.15 2.48 6.33
C ILE A 61 9.90 3.70 5.78
N ILE A 62 9.24 4.47 4.93
CA ILE A 62 9.77 5.75 4.47
C ILE A 62 9.16 6.83 5.36
N GLU A 63 9.93 7.32 6.32
CA GLU A 63 9.48 8.24 7.36
C GLU A 63 9.24 9.66 6.83
N ASN A 64 8.68 10.52 7.66
CA ASN A 64 8.51 11.93 7.34
C ASN A 64 9.86 12.57 6.96
N GLY A 65 9.95 13.12 5.75
CA GLY A 65 11.19 13.67 5.18
C GLY A 65 12.06 12.64 4.46
N GLY A 66 11.80 11.35 4.62
CA GLY A 66 12.46 10.28 3.87
C GLY A 66 12.04 10.27 2.41
N GLU A 67 12.97 9.97 1.52
CA GLU A 67 12.71 9.83 0.08
C GLU A 67 13.46 8.60 -0.46
N LEU A 68 12.73 7.63 -0.99
CA LEU A 68 13.30 6.48 -1.69
C LEU A 68 13.06 6.61 -3.19
N THR A 69 14.14 6.57 -3.97
CA THR A 69 14.06 6.56 -5.44
C THR A 69 14.53 5.22 -5.98
N ILE A 70 13.67 4.59 -6.77
CA ILE A 70 13.91 3.30 -7.42
C ILE A 70 13.89 3.51 -8.94
N PRO A 71 15.02 3.31 -9.64
CA PRO A 71 15.12 3.55 -11.07
C PRO A 71 14.42 2.47 -11.90
N ALA A 72 14.17 2.78 -13.17
CA ALA A 72 13.63 1.86 -14.15
C ALA A 72 14.47 0.57 -14.25
N GLY A 73 13.81 -0.56 -14.52
CA GLY A 73 14.44 -1.87 -14.64
C GLY A 73 14.73 -2.58 -13.31
N THR A 74 14.52 -1.90 -12.18
CA THR A 74 14.76 -2.49 -10.86
C THR A 74 13.67 -3.51 -10.49
N THR A 75 14.10 -4.65 -9.96
CA THR A 75 13.22 -5.69 -9.41
C THR A 75 13.45 -5.84 -7.91
N ILE A 76 12.38 -5.77 -7.12
CA ILE A 76 12.41 -6.00 -5.67
C ILE A 76 11.61 -7.28 -5.38
N LYS A 77 12.30 -8.30 -4.86
CA LYS A 77 11.76 -9.61 -4.49
C LYS A 77 11.50 -9.66 -2.99
N ALA A 78 10.26 -9.65 -2.59
CA ALA A 78 9.87 -9.67 -1.19
C ALA A 78 10.03 -11.07 -0.59
N THR A 79 10.58 -11.16 0.61
CA THR A 79 10.50 -12.37 1.43
C THR A 79 9.06 -12.66 1.80
N LYS A 80 8.72 -13.94 1.90
CA LYS A 80 7.36 -14.34 2.22
C LYS A 80 6.96 -13.91 3.62
N GLY A 81 5.76 -13.32 3.73
CA GLY A 81 5.10 -13.03 4.99
C GLY A 81 4.48 -11.65 5.07
N PHE A 82 3.57 -11.52 6.04
CA PHE A 82 2.81 -10.30 6.34
C PHE A 82 3.71 -9.09 6.65
N SER A 83 4.88 -9.30 7.27
CA SER A 83 5.80 -8.23 7.64
C SER A 83 6.67 -7.71 6.49
N SER A 84 6.60 -8.32 5.31
CA SER A 84 7.34 -7.85 4.13
C SER A 84 6.46 -6.88 3.33
N TYR A 85 6.57 -5.58 3.63
CA TYR A 85 5.82 -4.53 2.94
C TYR A 85 6.59 -3.20 2.94
N ILE A 86 6.14 -2.28 2.08
CA ILE A 86 6.66 -0.90 2.05
C ILE A 86 5.55 0.04 2.51
N LEU A 87 5.83 0.87 3.53
CA LEU A 87 4.93 1.90 3.99
C LEU A 87 5.60 3.28 3.87
N VAL A 88 4.93 4.19 3.19
CA VAL A 88 5.31 5.60 3.15
C VAL A 88 4.49 6.34 4.20
N ALA A 89 5.15 6.84 5.24
CA ALA A 89 4.51 7.64 6.28
C ALA A 89 4.15 9.04 5.76
N GLN A 90 3.26 9.75 6.46
CA GLN A 90 2.92 11.13 6.10
C GLN A 90 4.18 12.01 5.96
N GLY A 91 4.39 12.57 4.78
CA GLY A 91 5.56 13.41 4.45
C GLY A 91 6.79 12.64 3.99
N GLY A 92 6.75 11.30 3.97
CA GLY A 92 7.68 10.46 3.23
C GLY A 92 7.34 10.41 1.74
N LYS A 93 8.25 9.92 0.90
CA LYS A 93 8.03 9.82 -0.55
C LYS A 93 8.69 8.59 -1.15
N LEU A 94 7.92 7.87 -1.96
CA LEU A 94 8.40 6.79 -2.80
C LEU A 94 8.35 7.20 -4.27
N TYR A 95 9.49 7.16 -4.94
CA TYR A 95 9.60 7.36 -6.37
C TYR A 95 10.03 6.05 -7.04
N ALA A 96 9.08 5.29 -7.54
CA ALA A 96 9.31 4.12 -8.39
C ALA A 96 9.07 4.56 -9.84
N ASN A 97 10.16 4.89 -10.53
CA ASN A 97 10.12 5.54 -11.84
C ASN A 97 10.54 4.58 -12.95
N GLY A 98 9.65 3.65 -13.30
CA GLY A 98 9.83 2.76 -14.45
C GLY A 98 9.56 3.45 -15.79
N THR A 99 9.76 2.67 -16.85
CA THR A 99 9.35 2.98 -18.22
C THR A 99 8.56 1.81 -18.80
N SER A 100 7.91 2.00 -19.95
CA SER A 100 7.15 0.92 -20.60
C SER A 100 8.02 -0.29 -20.99
N SER A 101 9.31 -0.09 -21.25
CA SER A 101 10.25 -1.17 -21.59
C SER A 101 11.04 -1.68 -20.37
N GLN A 102 11.10 -0.92 -19.30
CA GLN A 102 11.84 -1.20 -18.06
C GLN A 102 10.99 -0.80 -16.85
N PRO A 103 9.91 -1.52 -16.53
CA PRO A 103 9.11 -1.21 -15.34
C PRO A 103 9.91 -1.44 -14.07
N VAL A 104 9.51 -0.80 -12.98
CA VAL A 104 9.92 -1.20 -11.64
C VAL A 104 9.00 -2.32 -11.18
N THR A 105 9.57 -3.45 -10.74
CA THR A 105 8.78 -4.62 -10.38
C THR A 105 8.97 -4.99 -8.91
N PHE A 106 7.87 -5.01 -8.18
CA PHE A 106 7.77 -5.59 -6.84
C PHE A 106 7.07 -6.94 -6.96
N THR A 107 7.68 -8.00 -6.42
CA THR A 107 7.16 -9.36 -6.60
C THR A 107 7.55 -10.26 -5.44
N SER A 108 6.89 -11.40 -5.32
CA SER A 108 7.31 -12.47 -4.42
C SER A 108 8.71 -12.99 -4.74
N GLY A 109 9.50 -13.26 -3.70
CA GLY A 109 10.81 -13.95 -3.79
C GLY A 109 10.70 -15.47 -3.88
N GLU A 110 9.49 -16.03 -3.72
CA GLU A 110 9.27 -17.47 -3.76
C GLU A 110 9.48 -18.08 -5.15
N ALA A 111 9.95 -19.33 -5.19
CA ALA A 111 10.12 -20.05 -6.45
C ALA A 111 8.77 -20.32 -7.13
N THR A 112 7.73 -20.62 -6.34
CA THR A 112 6.34 -20.73 -6.80
C THR A 112 5.57 -19.60 -6.16
N LYS A 113 5.31 -18.57 -6.93
CA LYS A 113 4.65 -17.35 -6.48
C LYS A 113 3.14 -17.55 -6.33
N LYS A 114 2.56 -16.89 -5.32
CA LYS A 114 1.12 -16.92 -5.06
C LYS A 114 0.66 -15.57 -4.51
N ALA A 115 -0.60 -15.24 -4.72
CA ALA A 115 -1.28 -14.17 -4.03
C ALA A 115 -1.04 -14.27 -2.51
N GLY A 116 -0.79 -13.15 -1.83
CA GLY A 116 -0.51 -13.10 -0.40
C GLY A 116 0.90 -13.52 0.02
N ASP A 117 1.82 -13.70 -0.91
CA ASP A 117 3.20 -14.01 -0.51
C ASP A 117 3.89 -12.88 0.25
N TRP A 118 3.49 -11.63 0.04
CA TRP A 118 4.03 -10.45 0.72
C TRP A 118 2.96 -9.38 0.91
N GLY A 119 3.25 -8.32 1.70
CA GLY A 119 2.25 -7.34 2.07
C GLY A 119 1.78 -6.46 0.92
N GLY A 120 2.66 -5.78 0.24
CA GLY A 120 2.29 -4.77 -0.76
C GLY A 120 2.88 -3.40 -0.47
N ILE A 121 2.29 -2.35 -1.06
CA ILE A 121 2.75 -0.97 -0.93
C ILE A 121 1.64 -0.11 -0.31
N ILE A 122 1.97 0.65 0.73
CA ILE A 122 1.05 1.52 1.46
C ILE A 122 1.57 2.95 1.39
N LEU A 123 0.75 3.89 0.95
CA LEU A 123 1.05 5.33 0.97
C LEU A 123 0.12 6.03 1.95
N ASN A 124 0.67 6.68 2.99
CA ASN A 124 -0.07 7.47 3.96
C ASN A 124 0.11 8.96 3.68
N GLY A 125 -0.95 9.60 3.17
CA GLY A 125 -0.96 11.02 2.85
C GLY A 125 -1.68 11.88 3.89
N LYS A 126 -1.72 13.20 3.60
CA LYS A 126 -2.33 14.24 4.43
C LYS A 126 -3.60 14.82 3.81
N ALA A 127 -4.15 14.20 2.76
CA ALA A 127 -5.39 14.65 2.15
C ALA A 127 -6.62 14.29 2.98
N PRO A 128 -7.75 14.98 2.79
CA PRO A 128 -8.96 14.75 3.56
C PRO A 128 -9.49 13.32 3.45
N ILE A 129 -9.99 12.83 4.56
CA ILE A 129 -10.75 11.59 4.69
C ILE A 129 -12.11 11.89 5.34
N SER A 130 -13.08 11.00 5.16
CA SER A 130 -14.36 11.12 5.85
C SER A 130 -14.21 10.84 7.36
N GLY A 131 -15.13 11.39 8.16
CA GLY A 131 -15.17 11.16 9.58
C GLY A 131 -16.22 12.01 10.29
N ALA A 132 -16.29 11.88 11.61
CA ALA A 132 -17.26 12.63 12.45
C ALA A 132 -16.91 14.13 12.58
N GLY A 133 -15.66 14.50 12.35
CA GLY A 133 -15.21 15.90 12.40
C GLY A 133 -15.45 16.62 11.08
N ALA A 134 -15.21 17.95 11.07
CA ALA A 134 -15.27 18.76 9.86
C ALA A 134 -14.27 18.23 8.81
N GLU A 135 -14.56 18.46 7.53
CA GLU A 135 -13.65 18.07 6.44
C GLU A 135 -12.25 18.64 6.66
N GLY A 136 -11.22 17.81 6.46
CA GLY A 136 -9.83 18.18 6.66
C GLY A 136 -9.33 18.10 8.11
N THR A 137 -10.21 17.78 9.08
CA THR A 137 -9.80 17.58 10.49
C THR A 137 -9.71 16.11 10.88
N ASN A 138 -10.21 15.20 10.03
CA ASN A 138 -10.24 13.78 10.33
C ASN A 138 -8.89 13.14 10.00
N THR A 139 -8.44 12.28 10.89
CA THR A 139 -7.27 11.41 10.73
C THR A 139 -7.61 10.00 11.19
N ALA A 140 -6.94 9.01 10.64
CA ALA A 140 -7.03 7.61 11.06
C ALA A 140 -5.64 7.01 11.19
N ASN A 141 -5.55 5.82 11.77
CA ASN A 141 -4.32 5.04 11.80
C ASN A 141 -4.38 3.99 10.68
N ALA A 142 -3.24 3.74 10.04
CA ALA A 142 -3.16 2.68 9.04
C ALA A 142 -3.46 1.32 9.69
N GLU A 143 -4.28 0.53 9.05
CA GLU A 143 -4.74 -0.76 9.53
C GLU A 143 -3.59 -1.71 9.83
N ILE A 144 -2.69 -1.85 8.88
CA ILE A 144 -1.54 -2.75 8.95
C ILE A 144 -0.55 -2.33 10.04
N ASN A 145 -0.42 -1.02 10.29
CA ASN A 145 0.52 -0.49 11.27
C ASN A 145 -0.06 0.77 11.92
N ASN A 146 -0.75 0.58 13.03
CA ASN A 146 -1.47 1.64 13.73
C ASN A 146 -0.58 2.74 14.38
N ALA A 147 0.74 2.59 14.31
CA ALA A 147 1.67 3.67 14.68
C ALA A 147 1.70 4.79 13.63
N TYR A 148 1.27 4.52 12.39
CA TYR A 148 1.31 5.46 11.29
C TYR A 148 -0.07 5.99 10.95
N LYS A 149 -0.19 7.33 10.99
CA LYS A 149 -1.44 8.03 10.70
C LYS A 149 -1.54 8.42 9.24
N TYR A 150 -2.77 8.68 8.81
CA TYR A 150 -3.09 9.31 7.54
C TYR A 150 -4.30 10.25 7.67
N GLY A 151 -4.59 11.01 6.61
CA GLY A 151 -5.65 12.01 6.61
C GLY A 151 -5.18 13.38 7.09
N GLY A 152 -5.99 14.38 6.88
CA GLY A 152 -5.71 15.78 7.20
C GLY A 152 -6.40 16.74 6.25
N SER A 153 -5.78 17.86 5.91
CA SER A 153 -6.38 18.93 5.10
C SER A 153 -5.67 19.21 3.79
N ASP A 154 -4.54 18.59 3.50
CA ASP A 154 -3.74 18.89 2.32
C ASP A 154 -4.18 18.05 1.12
N ARG A 155 -5.12 18.59 0.34
CA ARG A 155 -5.61 17.94 -0.90
C ARG A 155 -4.51 17.71 -1.94
N ALA A 156 -3.42 18.50 -1.89
CA ALA A 156 -2.29 18.42 -2.80
C ALA A 156 -1.10 17.67 -2.22
N ASP A 157 -1.29 16.96 -1.11
CA ASP A 157 -0.28 16.11 -0.52
C ASP A 157 0.42 15.24 -1.56
N ASN A 158 1.72 15.03 -1.37
CA ASN A 158 2.58 14.33 -2.31
C ASN A 158 3.41 13.27 -1.61
N SER A 159 3.03 12.03 -1.81
CA SER A 159 3.73 10.82 -1.32
C SER A 159 4.70 10.23 -2.35
N GLY A 160 4.98 10.94 -3.46
CA GLY A 160 5.93 10.51 -4.50
C GLY A 160 5.30 10.18 -5.85
N ALA A 161 5.84 9.18 -6.53
CA ALA A 161 5.36 8.74 -7.83
C ALA A 161 5.53 7.23 -8.04
N LEU A 162 4.50 6.57 -8.51
CA LEU A 162 4.54 5.21 -9.05
C LEU A 162 4.22 5.30 -10.55
N THR A 163 5.23 5.07 -11.40
CA THR A 163 5.10 5.19 -12.85
C THR A 163 5.70 3.96 -13.53
N TYR A 164 4.92 3.25 -14.31
CA TYR A 164 5.28 1.94 -14.89
C TYR A 164 5.79 0.98 -13.80
N VAL A 165 4.91 0.65 -12.88
CA VAL A 165 5.19 -0.20 -11.72
C VAL A 165 4.35 -1.48 -11.80
N ASN A 166 4.99 -2.62 -11.58
CA ASN A 166 4.33 -3.90 -11.39
C ASN A 166 4.32 -4.25 -9.90
N ILE A 167 3.16 -4.63 -9.36
CA ILE A 167 2.96 -5.12 -7.99
C ILE A 167 2.32 -6.50 -8.12
N LEU A 168 3.10 -7.54 -7.82
CA LEU A 168 2.73 -8.92 -8.15
C LEU A 168 2.71 -9.79 -6.89
N TYR A 169 1.61 -10.55 -6.68
CA TYR A 169 1.48 -11.55 -5.62
C TYR A 169 1.47 -10.97 -4.20
N ALA A 170 0.97 -9.76 -4.05
CA ALA A 170 0.81 -9.05 -2.77
C ALA A 170 -0.45 -9.48 -2.01
N GLY A 171 -0.83 -8.74 -0.96
CA GLY A 171 -2.06 -8.95 -0.21
C GLY A 171 -1.93 -9.93 0.94
N ALA A 172 -0.75 -10.06 1.58
CA ALA A 172 -0.58 -10.97 2.71
C ALA A 172 -1.49 -10.62 3.89
N ARG A 173 -2.09 -11.62 4.51
CA ARG A 173 -3.02 -11.50 5.63
C ARG A 173 -2.39 -11.94 6.94
N ASN A 174 -2.75 -11.28 8.03
CA ASN A 174 -2.44 -11.72 9.39
C ASN A 174 -3.65 -12.41 10.04
N THR A 175 -4.84 -11.85 9.85
CA THR A 175 -6.14 -12.38 10.27
C THR A 175 -7.15 -12.09 9.18
N ALA A 176 -8.39 -12.54 9.33
CA ALA A 176 -9.48 -12.20 8.40
C ALA A 176 -9.85 -10.70 8.39
N ASP A 177 -9.35 -9.92 9.36
CA ASP A 177 -9.71 -8.50 9.53
C ASP A 177 -8.49 -7.57 9.37
N ILE A 178 -7.28 -8.10 9.12
CA ILE A 178 -6.05 -7.31 8.96
C ILE A 178 -5.31 -7.83 7.72
N GLU A 179 -5.52 -7.15 6.63
CA GLU A 179 -5.14 -7.58 5.30
C GLU A 179 -4.39 -6.48 4.56
N HIS A 180 -3.41 -6.88 3.77
CA HIS A 180 -2.75 -5.99 2.84
C HIS A 180 -3.45 -6.08 1.48
N ASN A 181 -3.46 -4.97 0.78
CA ASN A 181 -3.81 -4.91 -0.65
C ASN A 181 -2.57 -4.97 -1.54
N GLY A 182 -2.76 -5.03 -2.84
CA GLY A 182 -1.67 -4.77 -3.78
C GLY A 182 -1.09 -3.37 -3.57
N LEU A 183 -1.95 -2.36 -3.63
CA LEU A 183 -1.62 -0.95 -3.38
C LEU A 183 -2.68 -0.30 -2.48
N THR A 184 -2.29 0.16 -1.30
CA THR A 184 -3.17 0.88 -0.37
C THR A 184 -2.85 2.37 -0.37
N LEU A 185 -3.87 3.21 -0.58
CA LEU A 185 -3.76 4.67 -0.68
C LEU A 185 -4.56 5.36 0.43
N ASN A 186 -3.91 5.59 1.56
CA ASN A 186 -4.49 6.17 2.77
C ASN A 186 -4.41 7.70 2.75
N GLY A 187 -5.50 8.40 2.48
CA GLY A 187 -5.53 9.86 2.48
C GLY A 187 -4.50 10.52 1.55
N VAL A 188 -4.21 9.87 0.43
CA VAL A 188 -3.19 10.35 -0.52
C VAL A 188 -3.73 11.50 -1.34
N GLY A 189 -2.93 12.57 -1.49
CA GLY A 189 -3.30 13.78 -2.21
C GLY A 189 -2.98 13.75 -3.70
N ASN A 190 -3.60 14.67 -4.46
CA ASN A 190 -3.45 14.76 -5.92
C ASN A 190 -2.08 15.29 -6.39
N GLY A 191 -1.18 15.64 -5.47
CA GLY A 191 0.24 15.88 -5.76
C GLY A 191 1.03 14.59 -6.00
N THR A 192 0.49 13.44 -5.58
CA THR A 192 1.09 12.12 -5.82
C THR A 192 0.74 11.63 -7.22
N LYS A 193 1.70 11.05 -7.91
CA LYS A 193 1.50 10.53 -9.27
C LYS A 193 1.39 9.01 -9.27
N ILE A 194 0.25 8.47 -9.71
CA ILE A 194 0.01 7.02 -9.91
C ILE A 194 -0.39 6.80 -11.38
N GLN A 195 0.51 6.21 -12.14
CA GLN A 195 0.30 6.08 -13.59
C GLN A 195 0.97 4.82 -14.16
N ASN A 196 0.26 4.08 -15.01
CA ASN A 196 0.74 2.85 -15.65
C ASN A 196 1.18 1.82 -14.58
N VAL A 197 0.26 1.49 -13.69
CA VAL A 197 0.47 0.49 -12.63
C VAL A 197 -0.22 -0.81 -13.01
N TYR A 198 0.47 -1.91 -12.81
CA TYR A 198 -0.05 -3.26 -13.00
C TYR A 198 -0.05 -4.00 -11.67
N VAL A 199 -1.21 -4.49 -11.26
CA VAL A 199 -1.37 -5.34 -10.07
C VAL A 199 -1.85 -6.71 -10.50
N LEU A 200 -1.13 -7.76 -10.11
CA LEU A 200 -1.45 -9.15 -10.42
C LEU A 200 -1.54 -9.98 -9.16
N GLU A 201 -2.66 -10.71 -9.03
CA GLU A 201 -2.86 -11.71 -7.97
C GLU A 201 -2.55 -11.13 -6.57
N SER A 202 -3.28 -10.09 -6.16
CA SER A 202 -3.37 -9.70 -4.76
C SER A 202 -4.29 -10.69 -4.03
N ALA A 203 -3.98 -11.09 -2.80
CA ALA A 203 -4.84 -11.96 -2.00
C ALA A 203 -5.96 -11.21 -1.28
N ASP A 204 -6.08 -9.93 -1.53
CA ASP A 204 -7.13 -9.01 -1.18
C ASP A 204 -7.33 -8.08 -2.38
N ASP A 205 -7.68 -6.80 -2.18
CA ASP A 205 -7.87 -5.87 -3.28
C ASP A 205 -6.63 -5.66 -4.14
N ALA A 206 -6.84 -5.36 -5.42
CA ALA A 206 -5.73 -4.89 -6.23
C ALA A 206 -5.29 -3.50 -5.80
N ILE A 207 -6.24 -2.58 -5.58
CA ILE A 207 -6.00 -1.22 -5.09
C ILE A 207 -7.15 -0.77 -4.21
N GLU A 208 -6.83 -0.23 -3.04
CA GLU A 208 -7.81 0.32 -2.10
C GLU A 208 -7.48 1.76 -1.72
N PHE A 209 -8.54 2.61 -1.65
CA PHE A 209 -8.46 4.04 -1.35
C PHE A 209 -9.20 4.35 -0.05
N PHE A 210 -8.47 4.64 1.01
CA PHE A 210 -9.01 5.18 2.27
C PHE A 210 -9.04 6.70 2.23
N GLY A 211 -10.02 7.26 1.55
CA GLY A 211 -10.14 8.71 1.35
C GLY A 211 -9.07 9.28 0.41
N GLY A 212 -8.81 10.58 0.56
CA GLY A 212 -7.82 11.27 -0.27
C GLY A 212 -8.36 11.81 -1.59
N THR A 213 -7.45 12.33 -2.41
CA THR A 213 -7.77 13.04 -3.66
C THR A 213 -6.84 12.66 -4.82
N VAL A 214 -6.04 11.63 -4.66
CA VAL A 214 -5.08 11.18 -5.68
C VAL A 214 -5.80 10.73 -6.94
N ASN A 215 -5.21 11.03 -8.11
CA ASN A 215 -5.69 10.54 -9.38
C ASN A 215 -4.86 9.34 -9.83
N VAL A 216 -5.53 8.35 -10.42
CA VAL A 216 -4.91 7.16 -10.98
C VAL A 216 -5.20 7.08 -12.47
N THR A 217 -4.16 6.82 -13.27
CA THR A 217 -4.30 6.70 -14.72
C THR A 217 -3.64 5.42 -15.21
N ASN A 218 -4.33 4.68 -16.08
CA ASN A 218 -3.84 3.44 -16.68
C ASN A 218 -3.45 2.40 -15.61
N LEU A 219 -4.35 2.02 -14.73
CA LEU A 219 -4.16 0.88 -13.83
C LEU A 219 -4.77 -0.37 -14.44
N LEU A 220 -4.01 -1.46 -14.41
CA LEU A 220 -4.45 -2.80 -14.78
C LEU A 220 -4.46 -3.68 -13.53
N ALA A 221 -5.63 -4.14 -13.13
CA ALA A 221 -5.84 -5.11 -12.05
C ALA A 221 -6.18 -6.48 -12.65
N VAL A 222 -5.41 -7.52 -12.30
CA VAL A 222 -5.60 -8.88 -12.81
C VAL A 222 -5.69 -9.86 -11.66
N ASN A 223 -6.82 -10.59 -11.58
CA ASN A 223 -7.06 -11.66 -10.61
C ASN A 223 -6.80 -11.27 -9.15
N PRO A 224 -7.31 -10.13 -8.62
CA PRO A 224 -7.33 -9.95 -7.17
C PRO A 224 -8.33 -10.91 -6.54
N ASP A 225 -8.10 -11.26 -5.27
CA ASP A 225 -8.97 -12.22 -4.59
C ASP A 225 -10.27 -11.56 -4.12
N ASP A 226 -10.22 -10.26 -3.75
CA ASP A 226 -11.42 -9.48 -3.47
C ASP A 226 -11.68 -8.45 -4.60
N ASP A 227 -11.64 -7.18 -4.33
CA ASP A 227 -12.07 -6.16 -5.28
C ASP A 227 -10.94 -5.72 -6.24
N MET A 228 -11.30 -5.38 -7.47
CA MET A 228 -10.33 -4.81 -8.40
C MET A 228 -10.00 -3.37 -8.05
N PHE A 229 -11.02 -2.62 -7.59
CA PHE A 229 -10.90 -1.22 -7.17
C PHE A 229 -11.85 -0.99 -5.99
N ASP A 230 -11.31 -0.78 -4.80
CA ASP A 230 -12.10 -0.41 -3.63
C ASP A 230 -11.91 1.06 -3.25
N PHE A 231 -13.03 1.74 -2.98
CA PHE A 231 -13.08 3.13 -2.55
C PHE A 231 -13.84 3.23 -1.23
N THR A 232 -13.16 3.72 -0.22
CA THR A 232 -13.79 3.94 1.07
C THR A 232 -13.36 5.27 1.69
N GLN A 233 -13.90 5.60 2.83
CA GLN A 233 -13.49 6.68 3.73
C GLN A 233 -13.33 8.06 3.06
N GLY A 234 -14.18 8.38 2.07
CA GLY A 234 -14.25 9.73 1.52
C GLY A 234 -13.28 9.99 0.37
N TYR A 235 -13.00 9.00 -0.45
CA TYR A 235 -12.17 9.18 -1.65
C TYR A 235 -12.83 10.14 -2.66
N LYS A 236 -12.05 11.12 -3.17
CA LYS A 236 -12.52 12.18 -4.10
C LYS A 236 -11.53 12.45 -5.23
N GLY A 237 -10.99 11.40 -5.82
CA GLY A 237 -10.10 11.48 -6.99
C GLY A 237 -10.76 11.01 -8.27
N THR A 238 -9.93 10.85 -9.31
CA THR A 238 -10.35 10.35 -10.61
C THR A 238 -9.54 9.13 -11.01
N LEU A 239 -10.22 8.06 -11.43
CA LEU A 239 -9.62 6.94 -12.13
C LEU A 239 -9.83 7.09 -13.62
N SER A 240 -8.75 7.18 -14.40
CA SER A 240 -8.80 7.36 -15.84
C SER A 240 -8.19 6.16 -16.56
N ASN A 241 -8.94 5.61 -17.53
CA ASN A 241 -8.47 4.53 -18.40
C ASN A 241 -7.94 3.34 -17.63
N CYS A 242 -8.73 2.84 -16.65
CA CYS A 242 -8.39 1.68 -15.83
C CYS A 242 -9.03 0.40 -16.38
N TYR A 243 -8.38 -0.73 -16.13
CA TYR A 243 -8.84 -2.03 -16.61
C TYR A 243 -8.71 -3.06 -15.50
N GLY A 244 -9.78 -3.79 -15.25
CA GLY A 244 -9.82 -4.90 -14.30
C GLY A 244 -10.25 -6.19 -14.99
N ILE A 245 -9.62 -7.32 -14.68
CA ILE A 245 -9.95 -8.61 -15.29
C ILE A 245 -9.78 -9.77 -14.30
N TRP A 246 -10.79 -10.62 -14.24
CA TRP A 246 -10.65 -12.02 -13.86
C TRP A 246 -10.50 -12.85 -15.11
N GLU A 247 -9.39 -13.55 -15.20
CA GLU A 247 -9.05 -14.40 -16.35
C GLU A 247 -9.85 -15.71 -16.31
N ASP A 248 -9.86 -16.42 -17.44
CA ASP A 248 -10.52 -17.72 -17.55
C ASP A 248 -9.94 -18.73 -16.55
N GLY A 249 -10.82 -19.36 -15.78
CA GLY A 249 -10.46 -20.33 -14.75
C GLY A 249 -10.04 -19.74 -13.40
N TYR A 250 -10.01 -18.42 -13.24
CA TYR A 250 -9.75 -17.80 -11.94
C TYR A 250 -10.90 -18.07 -10.95
N THR A 251 -10.57 -18.25 -9.70
CA THR A 251 -11.55 -18.36 -8.60
C THR A 251 -11.04 -17.59 -7.39
N SER A 252 -11.92 -16.77 -6.80
CA SER A 252 -11.68 -16.07 -5.54
C SER A 252 -11.99 -16.94 -4.34
N THR A 253 -11.38 -16.65 -3.21
CA THR A 253 -11.70 -17.22 -1.90
C THR A 253 -12.58 -16.29 -1.06
N GLU A 254 -12.78 -15.05 -1.50
CA GLU A 254 -13.61 -14.06 -0.81
C GLU A 254 -15.13 -14.32 -0.97
N GLU A 255 -15.92 -13.78 -0.03
CA GLU A 255 -17.37 -14.02 -0.01
C GLU A 255 -18.11 -13.16 -1.02
N ASP A 256 -17.63 -11.94 -1.29
CA ASP A 256 -18.33 -10.94 -2.09
C ASP A 256 -17.44 -10.09 -3.01
N PRO A 257 -16.51 -10.70 -3.77
CA PRO A 257 -15.55 -9.99 -4.62
C PRO A 257 -16.25 -9.24 -5.76
N ARG A 258 -15.71 -8.06 -6.12
CA ARG A 258 -16.31 -7.14 -7.11
C ARG A 258 -15.30 -6.60 -8.12
N GLY A 259 -15.84 -5.98 -9.13
CA GLY A 259 -15.03 -5.14 -10.02
C GLY A 259 -14.73 -3.79 -9.37
N VAL A 260 -15.75 -3.16 -8.79
CA VAL A 260 -15.65 -1.94 -7.98
C VAL A 260 -16.52 -2.07 -6.75
N GLU A 261 -15.93 -1.90 -5.58
CA GLU A 261 -16.64 -1.58 -4.35
C GLU A 261 -16.45 -0.09 -4.05
N ALA A 262 -17.52 0.60 -3.60
CA ALA A 262 -17.45 2.04 -3.35
C ALA A 262 -18.29 2.44 -2.15
N ASP A 263 -17.62 2.66 -1.04
CA ASP A 263 -18.21 3.12 0.21
C ASP A 263 -17.96 4.62 0.45
N GLY A 264 -18.94 5.30 1.05
CA GLY A 264 -18.81 6.69 1.44
C GLY A 264 -17.84 6.90 2.60
N ASN A 265 -17.80 5.93 3.52
CA ASN A 265 -16.95 5.91 4.71
C ASN A 265 -16.66 4.47 5.12
N LEU A 266 -15.81 4.28 6.13
CA LEU A 266 -15.48 2.96 6.67
C LEU A 266 -16.69 2.15 7.10
N ASP A 267 -16.58 0.85 7.06
CA ASP A 267 -17.54 -0.11 7.56
C ASP A 267 -17.99 0.20 9.00
N GLY A 268 -19.27 0.01 9.25
CA GLY A 268 -19.87 0.29 10.55
C GLY A 268 -20.12 1.77 10.85
N ASN A 269 -19.63 2.71 10.03
CA ASN A 269 -19.93 4.13 10.15
C ASN A 269 -21.19 4.49 9.35
N GLY A 270 -21.93 5.48 9.78
CA GLY A 270 -23.15 5.95 9.12
C GLY A 270 -22.87 6.91 7.95
N VAL A 271 -23.88 7.12 7.13
CA VAL A 271 -23.86 8.05 5.99
C VAL A 271 -23.78 9.52 6.40
N ASP A 272 -23.87 9.82 7.67
CA ASP A 272 -23.80 11.16 8.27
C ASP A 272 -22.34 11.64 8.56
N HIS A 273 -21.34 10.80 8.31
CA HIS A 273 -19.95 11.23 8.33
C HIS A 273 -19.69 12.32 7.29
N VAL A 274 -18.93 13.34 7.66
CA VAL A 274 -18.55 14.43 6.77
C VAL A 274 -17.51 13.96 5.76
N GLY A 275 -17.67 14.38 4.52
CA GLY A 275 -16.68 14.11 3.46
C GLY A 275 -16.81 12.74 2.83
N GLN A 276 -18.04 12.26 2.65
CA GLN A 276 -18.32 11.00 1.92
C GLN A 276 -17.58 10.92 0.58
N SER A 277 -17.32 9.71 0.11
CA SER A 277 -16.69 9.48 -1.19
C SER A 277 -17.52 10.10 -2.33
N ASP A 278 -16.82 10.80 -3.22
CA ASP A 278 -17.39 11.47 -4.39
C ASP A 278 -16.31 11.49 -5.48
N PHE A 279 -16.24 10.42 -6.26
CA PHE A 279 -15.15 10.16 -7.18
C PHE A 279 -15.61 10.10 -8.64
N ILE A 280 -14.64 10.16 -9.55
CA ILE A 280 -14.88 10.10 -10.99
C ILE A 280 -14.21 8.86 -11.56
N ILE A 281 -14.96 8.11 -12.38
CA ILE A 281 -14.44 7.05 -13.24
C ILE A 281 -14.53 7.52 -14.69
N ASP A 282 -13.38 7.78 -15.29
CA ASP A 282 -13.25 8.23 -16.67
C ASP A 282 -12.59 7.15 -17.54
N GLY A 283 -13.42 6.27 -18.11
CA GLY A 283 -12.96 5.14 -18.91
C GLY A 283 -12.45 3.98 -18.05
N MET A 284 -13.34 3.12 -17.62
CA MET A 284 -13.01 1.87 -16.95
C MET A 284 -13.60 0.69 -17.71
N THR A 285 -12.87 -0.41 -17.76
CA THR A 285 -13.33 -1.68 -18.31
C THR A 285 -13.15 -2.77 -17.26
N ILE A 286 -14.22 -3.44 -16.90
CA ILE A 286 -14.20 -4.61 -16.01
C ILE A 286 -14.59 -5.85 -16.84
N VAL A 287 -13.76 -6.86 -16.78
CA VAL A 287 -13.95 -8.11 -17.52
C VAL A 287 -13.94 -9.29 -16.55
N ASN A 288 -15.01 -10.06 -16.57
CA ASN A 288 -15.08 -11.35 -15.91
C ASN A 288 -15.11 -12.44 -16.98
N ASN A 289 -13.97 -13.09 -17.22
CA ASN A 289 -13.84 -14.19 -18.17
C ASN A 289 -14.12 -15.55 -17.52
N THR A 290 -14.41 -15.59 -16.22
CA THR A 290 -14.74 -16.87 -15.56
C THR A 290 -16.12 -17.35 -15.98
N VAL A 291 -16.30 -18.67 -16.02
CA VAL A 291 -17.59 -19.27 -16.30
C VAL A 291 -18.43 -19.24 -15.02
N GLY A 292 -19.46 -18.40 -14.99
CA GLY A 292 -20.23 -18.03 -13.82
C GLY A 292 -20.82 -19.14 -12.97
N GLY A 293 -21.01 -18.84 -11.72
CA GLY A 293 -21.63 -19.65 -10.65
C GLY A 293 -20.64 -20.02 -9.55
N ASN A 294 -21.11 -20.04 -8.30
CA ASN A 294 -20.28 -20.50 -7.18
C ASN A 294 -19.95 -21.98 -7.35
N THR A 295 -18.68 -22.33 -7.28
CA THR A 295 -18.20 -23.68 -7.53
C THR A 295 -18.27 -24.58 -6.31
N THR A 296 -17.88 -24.07 -5.14
CA THR A 296 -17.87 -24.78 -3.86
C THR A 296 -17.96 -23.77 -2.72
N THR A 297 -18.20 -24.25 -1.50
CA THR A 297 -18.16 -23.40 -0.30
C THR A 297 -16.79 -22.73 -0.17
N GLY A 298 -16.74 -21.42 -0.10
CA GLY A 298 -15.53 -20.63 0.05
C GLY A 298 -14.71 -20.41 -1.24
N GLN A 299 -15.32 -20.65 -2.42
CA GLN A 299 -14.72 -20.29 -3.70
C GLN A 299 -15.77 -19.69 -4.63
N LYS A 300 -15.44 -18.60 -5.26
CA LYS A 300 -16.28 -17.93 -6.26
C LYS A 300 -15.57 -17.81 -7.59
N ASN A 301 -16.27 -18.16 -8.65
CA ASN A 301 -15.86 -17.93 -10.05
C ASN A 301 -16.78 -16.91 -10.75
N ALA A 302 -17.46 -16.09 -9.97
CA ALA A 302 -18.28 -14.99 -10.45
C ALA A 302 -18.18 -13.83 -9.45
N MET A 303 -17.99 -12.63 -9.96
CA MET A 303 -18.12 -11.41 -9.16
C MET A 303 -19.55 -11.29 -8.64
N ASP A 304 -19.71 -10.80 -7.42
CA ASP A 304 -21.04 -10.51 -6.87
C ASP A 304 -21.66 -9.30 -7.56
N ASP A 305 -20.89 -8.24 -7.76
CA ASP A 305 -21.28 -7.05 -8.52
C ASP A 305 -20.12 -6.59 -9.42
N VAL A 306 -20.43 -6.05 -10.59
CA VAL A 306 -19.41 -5.37 -11.40
C VAL A 306 -19.06 -4.02 -10.79
N ILE A 307 -20.05 -3.30 -10.29
CA ILE A 307 -19.89 -2.03 -9.56
C ILE A 307 -20.93 -1.97 -8.45
N LYS A 308 -20.48 -1.76 -7.21
CA LYS A 308 -21.30 -1.59 -6.02
C LYS A 308 -21.02 -0.22 -5.40
N VAL A 309 -22.01 0.66 -5.40
CA VAL A 309 -21.94 1.99 -4.75
C VAL A 309 -22.88 2.00 -3.55
N ARG A 310 -22.34 2.26 -2.34
CA ARG A 310 -23.12 2.17 -1.10
C ARG A 310 -22.67 3.20 -0.05
N ARG A 311 -23.33 3.22 1.11
CA ARG A 311 -22.98 4.00 2.31
C ARG A 311 -22.75 5.49 2.05
N GLY A 312 -23.58 6.11 1.20
CA GLY A 312 -23.53 7.54 0.91
C GLY A 312 -22.44 7.95 -0.10
N SER A 313 -21.77 7.00 -0.71
CA SER A 313 -20.84 7.28 -1.81
C SER A 313 -21.57 7.81 -3.04
N THR A 314 -20.93 8.71 -3.75
CA THR A 314 -21.36 9.21 -5.08
C THR A 314 -20.25 8.98 -6.09
N ALA A 315 -20.64 8.72 -7.33
CA ALA A 315 -19.75 8.49 -8.45
C ALA A 315 -20.26 9.18 -9.72
N THR A 316 -19.33 9.64 -10.55
CA THR A 316 -19.61 10.20 -11.88
C THR A 316 -18.82 9.47 -12.95
#